data_4cb968348e1b8544c0e781e1387a2878
#
_entry.id   4cb968348e1b8544c0e781e1387a2878
#
_cell.length_a   1.000
_cell.length_b   1.000
_cell.length_c   1.000
_cell.angle_alpha   90.00
_cell.angle_beta   90.00
_cell.angle_gamma   90.00
#
_symmetry.space_group_name_H-M   'P 1'
#
loop_
_entity.id
_entity.type
_entity.pdbx_description
1 polymer ?
#
loop_
_entity_poly.entity_id
_entity_poly.type
_entity_poly.pdbx_seq_one_letter_code
_entity_poly.pdbx_strand_id
1 'polypeptide(L)'
;MATSATRRLAIKIKLSSPKSVSFRVDVSTAGMASATDVFRCNGAAMPARSTKTPERFGLDRLATPIGIALLVTDAEGVLRALDWEDYEHRMRELLRLHYGAVDLRDQPAPTQLRTALSGYFEGDLGRLSAIAWRIAGTSFQQKVWTALAQIPTGTTMSYGALAARIGMPKAIRAVGHANGSNPISVVLPCHRLIGADGSLVKYGGGLERKRWLLRHEGVEV
;
A
#
# COMPACT_ATOMS: atom_id res chain seq x y z
N MET A 1 46.27 27.43 10.95
CA MET A 1 45.46 26.88 9.84
C MET A 1 45.75 25.39 9.72
N ALA A 2 44.86 24.53 10.23
CA ALA A 2 45.05 23.08 10.24
C ALA A 2 44.05 22.47 9.25
N THR A 3 44.58 21.91 8.17
CA THR A 3 43.81 21.21 7.12
C THR A 3 43.42 19.82 7.62
N SER A 4 42.13 19.59 7.79
CA SER A 4 41.54 18.28 8.08
C SER A 4 41.60 17.41 6.83
N ALA A 5 42.44 16.36 6.83
CA ALA A 5 42.49 15.35 5.78
C ALA A 5 41.48 14.24 6.12
N THR A 6 40.39 14.21 5.35
CA THR A 6 39.38 13.13 5.40
C THR A 6 39.99 11.86 4.79
N ARG A 7 40.31 10.87 5.61
CA ARG A 7 40.78 9.54 5.15
C ARG A 7 39.58 8.70 4.66
N ARG A 8 39.63 8.32 3.40
CA ARG A 8 38.70 7.33 2.81
C ARG A 8 39.07 5.91 3.24
N LEU A 9 38.12 5.21 3.84
CA LEU A 9 38.25 3.79 4.17
C LEU A 9 38.02 2.97 2.89
N ALA A 10 39.01 2.20 2.45
CA ALA A 10 38.88 1.31 1.31
C ALA A 10 38.63 -0.12 1.80
N ILE A 11 37.44 -0.64 1.52
CA ILE A 11 37.06 -2.03 1.84
C ILE A 11 37.31 -2.89 0.58
N LYS A 12 38.24 -3.85 0.65
CA LYS A 12 38.44 -4.85 -0.40
C LYS A 12 37.73 -6.14 0.00
N ILE A 13 36.74 -6.54 -0.80
CA ILE A 13 36.02 -7.80 -0.63
C ILE A 13 36.67 -8.87 -1.53
N LYS A 14 37.13 -9.97 -0.94
CA LYS A 14 37.62 -11.13 -1.66
C LYS A 14 36.67 -12.31 -1.41
N LEU A 15 35.97 -12.74 -2.42
CA LEU A 15 35.08 -13.90 -2.37
C LEU A 15 35.91 -15.17 -2.59
N SER A 16 35.97 -16.04 -1.60
CA SER A 16 36.59 -17.36 -1.70
C SER A 16 35.57 -18.43 -1.35
N SER A 17 34.90 -18.98 -2.35
CA SER A 17 33.92 -20.07 -2.32
C SER A 17 32.51 -19.74 -1.77
N PRO A 18 31.44 -20.45 -2.23
CA PRO A 18 30.04 -20.12 -1.93
C PRO A 18 29.56 -20.47 -0.50
N LYS A 19 30.41 -20.85 0.40
CA LYS A 19 30.04 -21.31 1.75
C LYS A 19 30.66 -20.53 2.92
N SER A 20 31.53 -19.55 2.67
CA SER A 20 32.08 -18.69 3.76
C SER A 20 32.42 -17.28 3.23
N VAL A 21 31.91 -16.27 3.90
CA VAL A 21 32.30 -14.86 3.68
C VAL A 21 33.19 -14.46 4.84
N SER A 22 34.48 -14.18 4.58
CA SER A 22 35.38 -13.64 5.58
C SER A 22 35.65 -12.17 5.28
N PHE A 23 35.50 -11.32 6.29
CA PHE A 23 35.86 -9.91 6.21
C PHE A 23 37.22 -9.73 6.92
N ARG A 24 38.16 -9.12 6.22
CA ARG A 24 39.42 -8.68 6.80
C ARG A 24 39.44 -7.16 6.80
N VAL A 25 39.51 -6.56 7.95
CA VAL A 25 39.68 -5.11 8.13
C VAL A 25 41.12 -4.85 8.51
N ASP A 26 41.92 -4.34 7.58
CA ASP A 26 43.27 -3.88 7.88
C ASP A 26 43.24 -2.44 8.40
N VAL A 27 43.46 -2.28 9.66
CA VAL A 27 43.64 -0.95 10.30
C VAL A 27 45.13 -0.71 10.49
N SER A 28 45.73 -0.01 9.53
CA SER A 28 47.11 0.45 9.69
C SER A 28 47.15 1.77 10.45
N THR A 29 47.44 1.70 11.75
CA THR A 29 47.91 2.85 12.51
C THR A 29 49.36 2.57 12.90
N ALA A 30 50.22 3.47 12.54
CA ALA A 30 51.63 3.39 12.94
C ALA A 30 51.73 3.37 14.47
N GLY A 31 52.23 2.24 15.02
CA GLY A 31 52.75 2.20 16.37
C GLY A 31 52.00 1.40 17.44
N MET A 32 51.19 0.38 17.11
CA MET A 32 50.70 -0.57 18.14
C MET A 32 50.52 -1.97 17.57
N ALA A 33 50.79 -2.99 18.38
CA ALA A 33 50.85 -4.40 18.04
C ALA A 33 49.63 -4.92 17.27
N SER A 34 49.92 -5.79 16.31
CA SER A 34 48.93 -6.55 15.51
C SER A 34 48.07 -7.42 16.43
N ALA A 35 46.83 -7.03 16.62
CA ALA A 35 45.80 -7.91 17.16
C ALA A 35 44.96 -8.41 15.98
N THR A 36 45.14 -9.65 15.60
CA THR A 36 44.27 -10.37 14.63
C THR A 36 43.13 -11.00 15.42
N ASP A 37 42.06 -10.26 15.62
CA ASP A 37 40.80 -10.82 16.08
C ASP A 37 40.07 -11.51 14.93
N VAL A 38 40.16 -12.84 14.91
CA VAL A 38 39.34 -13.69 14.03
C VAL A 38 37.98 -13.87 14.67
N PHE A 39 37.02 -13.02 14.34
CA PHE A 39 35.64 -13.28 14.69
C PHE A 39 35.14 -14.54 13.93
N ARG A 40 35.17 -15.65 14.65
CA ARG A 40 34.44 -16.85 14.23
C ARG A 40 32.94 -16.59 14.46
N CYS A 41 32.21 -16.27 13.41
CA CYS A 41 30.75 -16.41 13.45
C CYS A 41 30.42 -17.89 13.54
N ASN A 42 30.25 -18.41 14.77
CA ASN A 42 29.56 -19.66 14.97
C ASN A 42 28.21 -19.55 14.28
N GLY A 43 27.90 -20.53 13.40
CA GLY A 43 26.70 -20.56 12.61
C GLY A 43 25.42 -20.40 13.45
N ALA A 44 25.09 -19.15 13.77
CA ALA A 44 23.74 -18.80 14.14
C ALA A 44 22.92 -19.07 12.90
N ALA A 45 22.11 -20.13 12.93
CA ALA A 45 21.08 -20.39 11.95
C ALA A 45 20.33 -19.06 11.72
N MET A 46 20.28 -18.62 10.47
CA MET A 46 19.43 -17.47 10.13
C MET A 46 18.05 -17.77 10.74
N PRO A 47 17.41 -16.78 11.43
CA PRO A 47 16.09 -17.03 12.00
C PRO A 47 15.23 -17.59 10.88
N ALA A 48 14.64 -18.78 11.12
CA ALA A 48 13.75 -19.41 10.17
C ALA A 48 12.74 -18.37 9.75
N ARG A 49 12.60 -18.13 8.42
CA ARG A 49 11.52 -17.27 7.90
C ARG A 49 10.26 -17.77 8.56
N SER A 50 9.60 -16.90 9.29
CA SER A 50 8.32 -17.20 9.91
C SER A 50 7.44 -17.84 8.83
N THR A 51 7.20 -19.14 8.95
CA THR A 51 6.33 -19.90 8.05
C THR A 51 4.88 -19.66 8.43
N LYS A 52 4.49 -18.37 8.50
CA LYS A 52 3.07 -18.04 8.61
C LYS A 52 2.42 -18.58 7.34
N THR A 53 1.45 -19.48 7.50
CA THR A 53 0.66 -19.99 6.38
C THR A 53 0.11 -18.81 5.60
N PRO A 54 0.20 -18.78 4.25
CA PRO A 54 -0.36 -17.73 3.44
C PRO A 54 -1.83 -17.50 3.76
N GLU A 55 -2.24 -16.25 3.92
CA GLU A 55 -3.66 -15.94 4.06
C GLU A 55 -4.36 -16.24 2.73
N ARG A 56 -5.50 -16.93 2.78
CA ARG A 56 -6.28 -17.27 1.59
C ARG A 56 -7.36 -16.26 1.36
N PHE A 57 -7.42 -15.75 0.12
CA PHE A 57 -8.47 -14.84 -0.31
C PHE A 57 -9.07 -15.33 -1.62
N GLY A 58 -10.38 -15.12 -1.79
CA GLY A 58 -11.07 -15.25 -3.06
C GLY A 58 -10.79 -14.03 -3.94
N LEU A 59 -10.61 -14.24 -5.24
CA LEU A 59 -10.48 -13.21 -6.27
C LEU A 59 -11.63 -13.39 -7.27
N ASP A 60 -12.44 -12.34 -7.42
CA ASP A 60 -13.51 -12.26 -8.40
C ASP A 60 -13.32 -11.08 -9.34
N ARG A 61 -13.94 -11.16 -10.51
CA ARG A 61 -13.92 -10.11 -11.54
C ARG A 61 -15.34 -9.64 -11.82
N LEU A 62 -15.55 -8.33 -11.68
CA LEU A 62 -16.83 -7.69 -11.93
C LEU A 62 -16.68 -6.69 -13.09
N ALA A 63 -17.43 -6.90 -14.17
CA ALA A 63 -17.48 -5.91 -15.24
C ALA A 63 -18.21 -4.65 -14.77
N THR A 64 -17.63 -3.48 -15.06
CA THR A 64 -18.18 -2.17 -14.73
C THR A 64 -18.06 -1.22 -15.91
N PRO A 65 -18.75 -0.08 -15.94
CA PRO A 65 -18.64 0.91 -17.02
C PRO A 65 -17.22 1.49 -17.21
N ILE A 66 -16.33 1.33 -16.21
CA ILE A 66 -14.97 1.88 -16.22
C ILE A 66 -13.89 0.81 -16.20
N GLY A 67 -14.23 -0.42 -16.58
CA GLY A 67 -13.33 -1.57 -16.68
C GLY A 67 -13.67 -2.68 -15.70
N ILE A 68 -12.84 -3.72 -15.70
CA ILE A 68 -13.05 -4.88 -14.83
C ILE A 68 -12.50 -4.56 -13.42
N ALA A 69 -13.39 -4.60 -12.43
CA ALA A 69 -13.01 -4.50 -11.03
C ALA A 69 -12.60 -5.88 -10.49
N LEU A 70 -11.47 -5.93 -9.80
CA LEU A 70 -10.96 -7.08 -9.06
C LEU A 70 -11.44 -6.99 -7.60
N LEU A 71 -12.18 -7.98 -7.15
CA LEU A 71 -12.73 -8.05 -5.81
C LEU A 71 -11.99 -9.13 -5.02
N VAL A 72 -11.32 -8.75 -3.96
CA VAL A 72 -10.63 -9.69 -3.07
C VAL A 72 -11.39 -9.80 -1.76
N THR A 73 -11.83 -11.02 -1.43
CA THR A 73 -12.61 -11.30 -0.22
C THR A 73 -11.94 -12.35 0.66
N ASP A 74 -12.14 -12.25 1.97
CA ASP A 74 -11.73 -13.29 2.91
C ASP A 74 -12.75 -14.45 2.95
N ALA A 75 -12.50 -15.44 3.82
CA ALA A 75 -13.35 -16.61 3.99
C ALA A 75 -14.76 -16.27 4.48
N GLU A 76 -14.91 -15.15 5.18
CA GLU A 76 -16.20 -14.62 5.66
C GLU A 76 -16.92 -13.79 4.58
N GLY A 77 -16.33 -13.63 3.40
CA GLY A 77 -16.87 -12.82 2.31
C GLY A 77 -16.70 -11.30 2.50
N VAL A 78 -15.86 -10.87 3.46
CA VAL A 78 -15.59 -9.45 3.73
C VAL A 78 -14.57 -8.93 2.71
N LEU A 79 -14.85 -7.78 2.12
CA LEU A 79 -13.97 -7.14 1.12
C LEU A 79 -12.64 -6.70 1.75
N ARG A 80 -11.53 -7.14 1.15
CA ARG A 80 -10.15 -6.88 1.58
C ARG A 80 -9.38 -6.02 0.59
N ALA A 81 -9.71 -6.13 -0.70
CA ALA A 81 -9.21 -5.24 -1.73
C ALA A 81 -10.24 -5.07 -2.86
N LEU A 82 -10.23 -3.90 -3.47
CA LEU A 82 -10.88 -3.59 -4.72
C LEU A 82 -9.95 -2.73 -5.55
N ASP A 83 -9.57 -3.22 -6.71
CA ASP A 83 -8.76 -2.50 -7.68
C ASP A 83 -9.20 -2.86 -9.12
N TRP A 84 -8.45 -2.44 -10.11
CA TRP A 84 -8.78 -2.62 -11.51
C TRP A 84 -7.86 -3.67 -12.14
N GLU A 85 -8.35 -4.41 -13.13
CA GLU A 85 -7.59 -5.48 -13.77
C GLU A 85 -6.26 -4.98 -14.38
N ASP A 86 -6.26 -3.81 -15.00
CA ASP A 86 -5.05 -3.15 -15.51
C ASP A 86 -4.10 -2.63 -14.40
N TYR A 87 -4.54 -2.63 -13.16
CA TYR A 87 -3.75 -2.32 -11.95
C TYR A 87 -3.58 -3.52 -11.01
N GLU A 88 -3.79 -4.76 -11.49
CA GLU A 88 -3.68 -5.98 -10.67
C GLU A 88 -2.32 -6.09 -9.97
N HIS A 89 -1.22 -5.70 -10.65
CA HIS A 89 0.11 -5.70 -10.05
C HIS A 89 0.19 -4.83 -8.78
N ARG A 90 -0.47 -3.66 -8.79
CA ARG A 90 -0.57 -2.76 -7.64
C ARG A 90 -1.38 -3.40 -6.51
N MET A 91 -2.52 -4.00 -6.83
CA MET A 91 -3.36 -4.71 -5.86
C MET A 91 -2.57 -5.83 -5.16
N ARG A 92 -1.88 -6.67 -5.93
CA ARG A 92 -1.05 -7.77 -5.39
C ARG A 92 0.08 -7.26 -4.49
N GLU A 93 0.72 -6.15 -4.87
CA GLU A 93 1.75 -5.52 -4.05
C GLU A 93 1.18 -4.98 -2.72
N LEU A 94 0.03 -4.31 -2.74
CA LEU A 94 -0.64 -3.84 -1.53
C LEU A 94 -1.06 -5.00 -0.61
N LEU A 95 -1.60 -6.08 -1.18
CA LEU A 95 -1.91 -7.29 -0.41
C LEU A 95 -0.65 -7.87 0.24
N ARG A 96 0.46 -7.99 -0.50
CA ARG A 96 1.73 -8.46 0.02
C ARG A 96 2.26 -7.58 1.17
N LEU A 97 2.14 -6.27 1.04
CA LEU A 97 2.57 -5.32 2.07
C LEU A 97 1.72 -5.42 3.35
N HIS A 98 0.43 -5.66 3.22
CA HIS A 98 -0.51 -5.62 4.33
C HIS A 98 -0.68 -6.98 5.02
N TYR A 99 -0.58 -8.08 4.28
CA TYR A 99 -0.87 -9.42 4.77
C TYR A 99 0.33 -10.37 4.68
N GLY A 100 1.41 -9.97 4.00
CA GLY A 100 2.55 -10.84 3.73
C GLY A 100 2.29 -11.77 2.54
N ALA A 101 2.61 -13.06 2.68
CA ALA A 101 2.28 -14.04 1.64
C ALA A 101 0.77 -14.28 1.60
N VAL A 102 0.18 -14.13 0.41
CA VAL A 102 -1.25 -14.38 0.16
C VAL A 102 -1.42 -15.44 -0.93
N ASP A 103 -2.43 -16.30 -0.76
CA ASP A 103 -2.89 -17.28 -1.75
C ASP A 103 -4.23 -16.77 -2.32
N LEU A 104 -4.19 -16.17 -3.53
CA LEU A 104 -5.37 -15.69 -4.24
C LEU A 104 -5.91 -16.80 -5.12
N ARG A 105 -7.19 -17.14 -4.93
CA ARG A 105 -7.89 -18.15 -5.71
C ARG A 105 -9.09 -17.56 -6.42
N ASP A 106 -9.27 -17.90 -7.69
CA ASP A 106 -10.48 -17.52 -8.42
C ASP A 106 -11.70 -18.11 -7.69
N GLN A 107 -12.52 -17.21 -7.17
CA GLN A 107 -13.72 -17.52 -6.39
C GLN A 107 -14.71 -16.37 -6.50
N PRO A 108 -15.97 -16.63 -6.86
CA PRO A 108 -16.99 -15.61 -6.89
C PRO A 108 -17.14 -14.91 -5.54
N ALA A 109 -17.17 -13.59 -5.57
CA ALA A 109 -17.48 -12.79 -4.40
C ALA A 109 -18.96 -12.99 -4.00
N PRO A 110 -19.32 -12.77 -2.73
CA PRO A 110 -20.71 -12.87 -2.29
C PRO A 110 -21.66 -12.06 -3.17
N THR A 111 -22.80 -12.65 -3.52
CA THR A 111 -23.81 -12.02 -4.39
C THR A 111 -24.19 -10.62 -3.88
N GLN A 112 -24.29 -10.46 -2.57
CA GLN A 112 -24.64 -9.19 -1.95
C GLN A 112 -23.60 -8.10 -2.23
N LEU A 113 -22.30 -8.44 -2.21
CA LEU A 113 -21.22 -7.51 -2.56
C LEU A 113 -21.30 -7.14 -4.05
N ARG A 114 -21.46 -8.13 -4.94
CA ARG A 114 -21.61 -7.90 -6.39
C ARG A 114 -22.79 -7.00 -6.70
N THR A 115 -23.97 -7.31 -6.15
CA THR A 115 -25.19 -6.52 -6.33
C THR A 115 -25.05 -5.09 -5.82
N ALA A 116 -24.39 -4.90 -4.68
CA ALA A 116 -24.16 -3.56 -4.14
C ALA A 116 -23.25 -2.72 -5.06
N LEU A 117 -22.17 -3.30 -5.56
CA LEU A 117 -21.28 -2.62 -6.51
C LEU A 117 -21.97 -2.35 -7.86
N SER A 118 -22.67 -3.33 -8.41
CA SER A 118 -23.42 -3.13 -9.67
C SER A 118 -24.46 -2.01 -9.52
N GLY A 119 -25.24 -2.04 -8.45
CA GLY A 119 -26.22 -0.99 -8.18
C GLY A 119 -25.62 0.40 -8.05
N TYR A 120 -24.43 0.51 -7.42
CA TYR A 120 -23.70 1.78 -7.38
C TYR A 120 -23.37 2.27 -8.81
N PHE A 121 -22.83 1.42 -9.67
CA PHE A 121 -22.49 1.77 -11.04
C PHE A 121 -23.72 2.03 -11.93
N GLU A 122 -24.88 1.54 -11.55
CA GLU A 122 -26.20 1.78 -12.17
C GLU A 122 -26.88 3.05 -11.65
N GLY A 123 -26.28 3.76 -10.67
CA GLY A 123 -26.75 5.05 -10.17
C GLY A 123 -27.36 5.02 -8.76
N ASP A 124 -27.53 3.85 -8.12
CA ASP A 124 -27.92 3.77 -6.70
C ASP A 124 -26.70 3.98 -5.82
N LEU A 125 -26.31 5.24 -5.69
CA LEU A 125 -25.06 5.67 -5.02
C LEU A 125 -24.99 5.27 -3.54
N GLY A 126 -26.15 4.98 -2.91
CA GLY A 126 -26.24 4.56 -1.50
C GLY A 126 -25.76 3.12 -1.24
N ARG A 127 -25.72 2.28 -2.27
CA ARG A 127 -25.41 0.85 -2.15
C ARG A 127 -24.06 0.52 -1.54
N LEU A 128 -23.07 1.39 -1.70
CA LEU A 128 -21.72 1.16 -1.15
C LEU A 128 -21.71 1.07 0.38
N SER A 129 -22.67 1.70 1.07
CA SER A 129 -22.76 1.67 2.53
C SER A 129 -23.06 0.29 3.10
N ALA A 130 -23.65 -0.61 2.31
CA ALA A 130 -23.96 -1.99 2.70
C ALA A 130 -22.78 -2.94 2.58
N ILE A 131 -21.65 -2.50 2.00
CA ILE A 131 -20.49 -3.36 1.75
C ILE A 131 -19.67 -3.47 3.04
N ALA A 132 -19.57 -4.71 3.57
CA ALA A 132 -18.64 -5.02 4.64
C ALA A 132 -17.22 -5.05 4.13
N TRP A 133 -16.33 -4.32 4.76
CA TRP A 133 -14.91 -4.28 4.42
C TRP A 133 -14.02 -4.31 5.66
N ARG A 134 -12.79 -4.77 5.49
CA ARG A 134 -11.77 -4.77 6.52
C ARG A 134 -10.42 -4.44 5.89
N ILE A 135 -9.69 -3.54 6.52
CA ILE A 135 -8.37 -3.06 6.05
C ILE A 135 -7.28 -3.49 7.02
N ALA A 136 -6.10 -3.72 6.46
CA ALA A 136 -4.84 -3.78 7.17
C ALA A 136 -3.96 -2.61 6.73
N GLY A 137 -2.88 -2.35 7.45
CA GLY A 137 -1.98 -1.23 7.20
C GLY A 137 -1.56 -0.57 8.50
N THR A 138 -0.73 0.46 8.42
CA THR A 138 -0.29 1.21 9.59
C THR A 138 -1.46 1.96 10.24
N SER A 139 -1.34 2.28 11.55
CA SER A 139 -2.36 3.06 12.26
C SER A 139 -2.67 4.39 11.58
N PHE A 140 -1.66 5.03 10.96
CA PHE A 140 -1.86 6.26 10.20
C PHE A 140 -2.68 6.01 8.93
N GLN A 141 -2.36 4.97 8.15
CA GLN A 141 -3.12 4.60 6.95
C GLN A 141 -4.57 4.28 7.29
N GLN A 142 -4.80 3.45 8.32
CA GLN A 142 -6.15 3.11 8.78
C GLN A 142 -6.94 4.36 9.18
N LYS A 143 -6.31 5.30 9.89
CA LYS A 143 -6.94 6.58 10.26
C LYS A 143 -7.34 7.41 9.04
N VAL A 144 -6.48 7.48 8.02
CA VAL A 144 -6.78 8.17 6.75
C VAL A 144 -7.92 7.47 6.03
N TRP A 145 -7.86 6.16 5.85
CA TRP A 145 -8.89 5.41 5.10
C TRP A 145 -10.25 5.40 5.79
N THR A 146 -10.28 5.33 7.12
CA THR A 146 -11.52 5.50 7.88
C THR A 146 -12.12 6.89 7.69
N ALA A 147 -11.28 7.93 7.65
CA ALA A 147 -11.74 9.29 7.39
C ALA A 147 -12.21 9.48 5.93
N LEU A 148 -11.62 8.77 4.96
CA LEU A 148 -12.11 8.74 3.57
C LEU A 148 -13.53 8.19 3.50
N ALA A 149 -13.82 7.08 4.19
CA ALA A 149 -15.15 6.45 4.19
C ALA A 149 -16.25 7.40 4.70
N GLN A 150 -15.89 8.47 5.40
CA GLN A 150 -16.82 9.47 5.92
C GLN A 150 -17.04 10.66 4.98
N ILE A 151 -16.39 10.73 3.81
CA ILE A 151 -16.64 11.77 2.81
C ILE A 151 -17.94 11.42 2.09
N PRO A 152 -18.98 12.26 2.15
CA PRO A 152 -20.26 11.95 1.52
C PRO A 152 -20.14 11.81 0.01
N THR A 153 -21.01 11.00 -0.57
CA THR A 153 -21.19 10.91 -2.02
C THR A 153 -21.58 12.27 -2.60
N GLY A 154 -21.09 12.58 -3.80
CA GLY A 154 -21.36 13.89 -4.43
C GLY A 154 -20.58 15.06 -3.83
N THR A 155 -19.64 14.80 -2.91
CA THR A 155 -18.79 15.83 -2.33
C THR A 155 -17.31 15.52 -2.51
N THR A 156 -16.49 16.56 -2.49
CA THR A 156 -15.05 16.44 -2.54
C THR A 156 -14.39 17.07 -1.32
N MET A 157 -13.16 16.69 -1.06
CA MET A 157 -12.35 17.23 0.03
C MET A 157 -10.91 17.43 -0.43
N SER A 158 -10.25 18.50 0.02
CA SER A 158 -8.82 18.64 -0.25
C SER A 158 -7.98 17.75 0.68
N TYR A 159 -6.77 17.39 0.25
CA TYR A 159 -5.81 16.66 1.09
C TYR A 159 -5.49 17.39 2.39
N GLY A 160 -5.44 18.73 2.35
CA GLY A 160 -5.23 19.57 3.52
C GLY A 160 -6.40 19.52 4.50
N ALA A 161 -7.64 19.56 3.99
CA ALA A 161 -8.84 19.45 4.80
C ALA A 161 -8.93 18.06 5.48
N LEU A 162 -8.60 16.98 4.76
CA LEU A 162 -8.55 15.64 5.36
C LEU A 162 -7.45 15.54 6.43
N ALA A 163 -6.27 16.12 6.18
CA ALA A 163 -5.19 16.16 7.16
C ALA A 163 -5.61 16.90 8.45
N ALA A 164 -6.31 18.02 8.32
CA ALA A 164 -6.85 18.76 9.46
C ALA A 164 -7.93 17.93 10.18
N ARG A 165 -8.86 17.30 9.46
CA ARG A 165 -9.93 16.47 9.98
C ARG A 165 -9.42 15.31 10.84
N ILE A 166 -8.30 14.69 10.45
CA ILE A 166 -7.66 13.61 11.24
C ILE A 166 -6.77 14.14 12.38
N GLY A 167 -6.76 15.46 12.65
CA GLY A 167 -5.95 16.09 13.69
C GLY A 167 -4.46 16.22 13.36
N MET A 168 -4.08 16.15 12.08
CA MET A 168 -2.68 16.17 11.62
C MET A 168 -2.46 17.16 10.47
N PRO A 169 -2.77 18.46 10.63
CA PRO A 169 -2.83 19.45 9.54
C PRO A 169 -1.52 19.59 8.76
N LYS A 170 -0.38 19.27 9.36
CA LYS A 170 0.94 19.31 8.70
C LYS A 170 1.25 18.04 7.90
N ALA A 171 0.43 16.98 7.97
CA ALA A 171 0.69 15.68 7.35
C ALA A 171 0.15 15.54 5.92
N ILE A 172 -0.05 16.63 5.17
CA ILE A 172 -0.71 16.63 3.85
C ILE A 172 -0.07 15.64 2.87
N ARG A 173 1.29 15.62 2.78
CA ARG A 173 2.00 14.67 1.91
C ARG A 173 1.82 13.23 2.34
N ALA A 174 1.82 12.96 3.65
CA ALA A 174 1.60 11.62 4.18
C ALA A 174 0.15 11.14 3.93
N VAL A 175 -0.85 12.03 4.04
CA VAL A 175 -2.24 11.77 3.66
C VAL A 175 -2.32 11.42 2.17
N GLY A 176 -1.63 12.17 1.29
CA GLY A 176 -1.57 11.86 -0.14
C GLY A 176 -0.98 10.47 -0.42
N HIS A 177 0.08 10.09 0.30
CA HIS A 177 0.69 8.77 0.20
C HIS A 177 -0.26 7.67 0.68
N ALA A 178 -0.90 7.85 1.84
CA ALA A 178 -1.89 6.91 2.37
C ALA A 178 -3.10 6.77 1.43
N ASN A 179 -3.58 7.89 0.84
CA ASN A 179 -4.63 7.87 -0.17
C ASN A 179 -4.22 7.04 -1.41
N GLY A 180 -2.99 7.22 -1.89
CA GLY A 180 -2.45 6.46 -3.03
C GLY A 180 -2.27 4.96 -2.75
N SER A 181 -2.14 4.56 -1.50
CA SER A 181 -2.04 3.15 -1.07
C SER A 181 -3.36 2.57 -0.56
N ASN A 182 -4.50 3.24 -0.83
CA ASN A 182 -5.82 2.70 -0.50
C ASN A 182 -6.03 1.33 -1.17
N PRO A 183 -6.30 0.25 -0.40
CA PRO A 183 -6.47 -1.09 -0.95
C PRO A 183 -7.88 -1.33 -1.50
N ILE A 184 -8.88 -0.51 -1.14
CA ILE A 184 -10.29 -0.75 -1.48
C ILE A 184 -10.83 0.47 -2.24
N SER A 185 -10.45 0.58 -3.50
CA SER A 185 -10.93 1.66 -4.38
C SER A 185 -12.46 1.71 -4.42
N VAL A 186 -13.05 2.85 -4.73
CA VAL A 186 -14.50 3.11 -4.80
C VAL A 186 -15.17 3.09 -3.42
N VAL A 187 -15.15 1.96 -2.71
CA VAL A 187 -15.80 1.79 -1.39
C VAL A 187 -15.14 2.69 -0.33
N LEU A 188 -13.80 2.75 -0.33
CA LEU A 188 -13.06 3.80 0.38
C LEU A 188 -12.77 4.91 -0.65
N PRO A 189 -13.53 6.01 -0.64
CA PRO A 189 -13.62 6.91 -1.79
C PRO A 189 -12.42 7.86 -1.95
N CYS A 190 -11.23 7.28 -2.20
CA CYS A 190 -10.01 8.04 -2.45
C CYS A 190 -10.10 8.96 -3.68
N HIS A 191 -11.04 8.68 -4.59
CA HIS A 191 -11.36 9.55 -5.73
C HIS A 191 -11.96 10.89 -5.30
N ARG A 192 -12.61 11.01 -4.13
CA ARG A 192 -13.20 12.25 -3.60
C ARG A 192 -12.14 13.22 -3.04
N LEU A 193 -10.85 12.82 -2.95
CA LEU A 193 -9.79 13.77 -2.61
C LEU A 193 -9.25 14.47 -3.85
N ILE A 194 -9.23 15.82 -3.81
CA ILE A 194 -8.78 16.70 -4.89
C ILE A 194 -7.70 17.67 -4.40
N GLY A 195 -7.08 18.39 -5.32
CA GLY A 195 -6.18 19.49 -4.99
C GLY A 195 -6.91 20.61 -4.25
N ALA A 196 -6.18 21.47 -3.55
CA ALA A 196 -6.76 22.62 -2.86
C ALA A 196 -7.32 23.67 -3.87
N ASP A 197 -6.83 23.64 -5.09
CA ASP A 197 -7.25 24.42 -6.24
C ASP A 197 -8.39 23.76 -7.05
N GLY A 198 -8.93 22.64 -6.58
CA GLY A 198 -9.94 21.85 -7.29
C GLY A 198 -9.37 20.88 -8.34
N SER A 199 -8.06 20.89 -8.59
CA SER A 199 -7.46 20.01 -9.60
C SER A 199 -7.56 18.54 -9.26
N LEU A 200 -7.71 17.69 -10.29
CA LEU A 200 -7.64 16.25 -10.16
C LEU A 200 -6.18 15.83 -10.05
N VAL A 201 -5.75 15.47 -8.84
CA VAL A 201 -4.43 14.87 -8.60
C VAL A 201 -4.49 13.36 -8.67
N LYS A 202 -3.30 12.71 -8.70
CA LYS A 202 -3.10 11.26 -8.88
C LYS A 202 -4.17 10.40 -8.19
N TYR A 203 -4.58 9.34 -8.90
CA TYR A 203 -5.50 8.31 -8.42
C TYR A 203 -4.92 6.92 -8.74
N GLY A 204 -5.07 5.98 -7.80
CA GLY A 204 -4.52 4.63 -7.94
C GLY A 204 -5.03 3.86 -9.16
N GLY A 205 -6.28 4.08 -9.55
CA GLY A 205 -6.92 3.49 -10.73
C GLY A 205 -6.87 4.36 -11.99
N GLY A 206 -6.05 5.44 -12.03
CA GLY A 206 -5.95 6.35 -13.17
C GLY A 206 -6.93 7.53 -13.13
N LEU A 207 -6.51 8.68 -13.67
CA LEU A 207 -7.30 9.93 -13.59
C LEU A 207 -8.63 9.86 -14.35
N GLU A 208 -8.71 9.08 -15.42
CA GLU A 208 -9.97 8.94 -16.18
C GLU A 208 -11.06 8.27 -15.33
N ARG A 209 -10.71 7.21 -14.59
CA ARG A 209 -11.64 6.59 -13.64
C ARG A 209 -12.03 7.53 -12.51
N LYS A 210 -11.07 8.32 -12.01
CA LYS A 210 -11.38 9.33 -10.98
C LYS A 210 -12.39 10.35 -11.48
N ARG A 211 -12.19 10.88 -12.70
CA ARG A 211 -13.11 11.83 -13.33
C ARG A 211 -14.49 11.21 -13.53
N TRP A 212 -14.53 9.99 -14.03
CA TRP A 212 -15.79 9.27 -14.24
C TRP A 212 -16.54 9.06 -12.91
N LEU A 213 -15.87 8.59 -11.87
CA LEU A 213 -16.47 8.35 -10.54
C LEU A 213 -17.03 9.64 -9.95
N LEU A 214 -16.30 10.75 -10.03
CA LEU A 214 -16.78 12.04 -9.54
C LEU A 214 -18.01 12.51 -10.30
N ARG A 215 -18.01 12.44 -11.64
CA ARG A 215 -19.18 12.79 -12.47
C ARG A 215 -20.37 11.88 -12.20
N HIS A 216 -20.13 10.59 -12.04
CA HIS A 216 -21.15 9.61 -11.67
C HIS A 216 -21.81 9.95 -10.33
N GLU A 217 -21.06 10.51 -9.41
CA GLU A 217 -21.55 10.99 -8.12
C GLU A 217 -22.14 12.42 -8.18
N GLY A 218 -22.25 13.02 -9.36
CA GLY A 218 -22.82 14.35 -9.53
C GLY A 218 -21.87 15.52 -9.28
N VAL A 219 -20.55 15.27 -9.23
CA VAL A 219 -19.53 16.32 -9.07
C VAL A 219 -19.08 16.81 -10.44
N GLU A 220 -19.18 18.11 -10.69
CA GLU A 220 -18.63 18.72 -11.90
C GLU A 220 -17.10 18.83 -11.81
N VAL A 221 -16.38 18.18 -12.76
CA VAL A 221 -14.90 18.12 -12.85
C VAL A 221 -14.42 17.97 -14.29
#